data_7d5e66cbd09e0c3b0b172aa2bfe21e73
#
_entry.id   7d5e66cbd09e0c3b0b172aa2bfe21e73
#
_cell.length_a   1.000
_cell.length_b   1.000
_cell.length_c   1.000
_cell.angle_alpha   90.00
_cell.angle_beta   90.00
_cell.angle_gamma   90.00
#
_symmetry.space_group_name_H-M   'P 1'
#
loop_
_entity.id
_entity.type
_entity.pdbx_description
1 polymer ?
#
loop_
_entity_poly.entity_id
_entity_poly.type
_entity_poly.pdbx_seq_one_letter_code
_entity_poly.pdbx_strand_id
1 'polypeptide(L)'
;MRGMGTWWRRGAVVAALAVLGTGCYESDFPLDAEPLIDLNPAVLGTWRCLPLDGGPEEQPVTLTLTRSGRPRVYDVVWHETGDTPDRYDAYASVLRGTTLLNVRGRNDSGLVGKWMFTRYTLVRRNVLHLQVVADTAMAGAGTSATAVRDAVERQRESAALYTDVAVCARAQAAR
;
A
#
# COMPACT_ATOMS: atom_id res chain seq x y z
N MET A 1 -23.89 67.14 5.42
CA MET A 1 -23.92 66.56 6.77
C MET A 1 -23.67 65.07 6.69
N ARG A 2 -22.71 64.63 7.39
CA ARG A 2 -21.92 63.42 7.39
C ARG A 2 -22.75 62.18 7.77
N GLY A 3 -22.71 61.15 6.91
CA GLY A 3 -23.19 59.82 7.24
C GLY A 3 -22.02 58.85 7.30
N MET A 4 -21.75 58.36 8.50
CA MET A 4 -20.64 57.48 8.84
C MET A 4 -21.04 56.03 8.48
N GLY A 5 -20.38 55.43 7.50
CA GLY A 5 -20.55 54.05 7.14
C GLY A 5 -19.79 53.13 8.09
N THR A 6 -20.50 52.22 8.71
CA THR A 6 -20.01 51.14 9.56
C THR A 6 -19.42 50.02 8.69
N TRP A 7 -18.11 49.86 8.75
CA TRP A 7 -17.39 48.74 8.14
C TRP A 7 -17.58 47.50 9.02
N TRP A 8 -18.39 46.58 8.54
CA TRP A 8 -18.46 45.24 9.10
C TRP A 8 -17.27 44.40 8.55
N ARG A 9 -16.30 44.23 9.42
CA ARG A 9 -15.20 43.28 9.21
C ARG A 9 -15.79 41.85 9.24
N ARG A 10 -16.01 41.27 8.09
CA ARG A 10 -16.25 39.83 7.96
C ARG A 10 -14.95 39.09 8.17
N GLY A 11 -14.74 38.60 9.39
CA GLY A 11 -13.69 37.67 9.71
C GLY A 11 -13.97 36.34 8.96
N ALA A 12 -13.20 36.06 7.94
CA ALA A 12 -13.16 34.74 7.31
C ALA A 12 -12.50 33.77 8.30
N VAL A 13 -13.30 32.96 8.98
CA VAL A 13 -12.80 31.79 9.68
C VAL A 13 -12.41 30.76 8.58
N VAL A 14 -11.14 30.73 8.26
CA VAL A 14 -10.56 29.65 7.46
C VAL A 14 -10.53 28.43 8.39
N ALA A 15 -11.57 27.60 8.30
CA ALA A 15 -11.52 26.25 8.85
C ALA A 15 -10.51 25.48 7.98
N ALA A 16 -9.29 25.31 8.50
CA ALA A 16 -8.33 24.37 7.98
C ALA A 16 -8.90 22.96 8.22
N LEU A 17 -9.63 22.45 7.23
CA LEU A 17 -9.90 21.02 7.13
C LEU A 17 -8.53 20.36 6.90
N ALA A 18 -7.95 19.83 7.98
CA ALA A 18 -6.90 18.84 7.88
C ALA A 18 -7.53 17.63 7.18
N VAL A 19 -7.32 17.55 5.88
CA VAL A 19 -7.55 16.32 5.11
C VAL A 19 -6.56 15.32 5.70
N LEU A 20 -7.04 14.49 6.62
CA LEU A 20 -6.32 13.31 7.08
C LEU A 20 -6.27 12.37 5.88
N GLY A 21 -5.29 12.56 5.02
CA GLY A 21 -5.00 11.65 3.92
C GLY A 21 -4.72 10.29 4.54
N THR A 22 -5.57 9.30 4.25
CA THR A 22 -5.30 7.90 4.56
C THR A 22 -4.25 7.39 3.59
N GLY A 23 -3.00 7.83 3.78
CA GLY A 23 -1.85 7.41 3.00
C GLY A 23 -1.38 6.02 3.41
N CYS A 24 -0.69 5.34 2.49
CA CYS A 24 0.08 4.14 2.80
C CYS A 24 1.28 4.53 3.67
N TYR A 25 1.56 3.76 4.71
CA TYR A 25 2.76 3.97 5.52
C TYR A 25 4.03 3.66 4.73
N GLU A 26 4.93 4.61 4.68
CA GLU A 26 6.24 4.48 4.06
C GLU A 26 7.35 4.44 5.12
N SER A 27 8.21 3.44 5.04
CA SER A 27 9.29 3.19 5.98
C SER A 27 10.65 3.29 5.31
N ASP A 28 11.65 3.78 6.04
CA ASP A 28 13.07 3.67 5.64
C ASP A 28 13.62 2.25 5.83
N PHE A 29 12.90 1.41 6.58
CA PHE A 29 13.34 0.07 6.97
C PHE A 29 12.32 -0.99 6.57
N PRO A 30 12.76 -2.17 6.09
CA PRO A 30 11.89 -3.32 5.93
C PRO A 30 11.54 -3.95 7.29
N LEU A 31 10.53 -4.82 7.33
CA LEU A 31 10.19 -5.61 8.52
C LEU A 31 11.27 -6.67 8.85
N ASP A 32 11.87 -7.27 7.85
CA ASP A 32 13.04 -8.13 7.95
C ASP A 32 14.12 -7.60 7.01
N ALA A 33 15.38 -7.62 7.46
CA ALA A 33 16.48 -7.09 6.66
C ALA A 33 16.73 -7.91 5.37
N GLU A 34 16.35 -9.19 5.38
CA GLU A 34 16.58 -10.13 4.27
C GLU A 34 15.34 -10.99 3.98
N PRO A 35 15.16 -11.47 2.75
CA PRO A 35 14.08 -12.37 2.37
C PRO A 35 14.34 -13.79 2.91
N LEU A 36 13.73 -14.14 4.03
CA LEU A 36 13.90 -15.45 4.68
C LEU A 36 12.79 -16.45 4.32
N ILE A 37 11.64 -15.96 3.84
CA ILE A 37 10.44 -16.76 3.60
C ILE A 37 10.33 -17.10 2.11
N ASP A 38 10.07 -18.36 1.81
CA ASP A 38 9.88 -18.81 0.43
C ASP A 38 8.63 -18.18 -0.22
N LEU A 39 8.70 -17.98 -1.53
CA LEU A 39 7.60 -17.40 -2.29
C LEU A 39 6.39 -18.32 -2.26
N ASN A 40 5.22 -17.75 -1.98
CA ASN A 40 3.96 -18.46 -2.15
C ASN A 40 3.64 -18.63 -3.65
N PRO A 41 3.72 -19.84 -4.22
CA PRO A 41 3.48 -20.04 -5.64
C PRO A 41 2.02 -19.75 -6.04
N ALA A 42 1.10 -19.77 -5.10
CA ALA A 42 -0.32 -19.54 -5.37
C ALA A 42 -0.65 -18.09 -5.72
N VAL A 43 0.22 -17.12 -5.36
CA VAL A 43 0.02 -15.70 -5.74
C VAL A 43 0.72 -15.33 -7.04
N LEU A 44 1.63 -16.17 -7.54
CA LEU A 44 2.31 -15.91 -8.81
C LEU A 44 1.32 -15.91 -9.99
N GLY A 45 1.56 -15.03 -10.94
CA GLY A 45 0.77 -14.89 -12.17
C GLY A 45 0.23 -13.48 -12.36
N THR A 46 -0.73 -13.35 -13.26
CA THR A 46 -1.36 -12.07 -13.62
C THR A 46 -2.76 -11.99 -13.01
N TRP A 47 -3.06 -10.84 -12.48
CA TRP A 47 -4.30 -10.52 -11.79
C TRP A 47 -4.90 -9.26 -12.38
N ARG A 48 -6.21 -9.22 -12.53
CA ARG A 48 -6.97 -8.01 -12.84
C ARG A 48 -7.56 -7.47 -11.55
N CYS A 49 -7.09 -6.30 -11.14
CA CYS A 49 -7.43 -5.67 -9.88
C CYS A 49 -8.41 -4.53 -10.08
N LEU A 50 -9.36 -4.41 -9.16
CA LEU A 50 -10.18 -3.23 -8.99
C LEU A 50 -9.65 -2.50 -7.76
N PRO A 51 -9.07 -1.29 -7.92
CA PRO A 51 -8.70 -0.43 -6.81
C PRO A 51 -9.92 -0.10 -5.93
N LEU A 52 -9.71 0.11 -4.63
CA LEU A 52 -10.79 0.39 -3.67
C LEU A 52 -10.72 1.80 -3.07
N ASP A 53 -9.66 2.53 -3.33
CA ASP A 53 -9.42 3.90 -2.92
C ASP A 53 -9.85 4.94 -3.96
N GLY A 54 -10.24 4.48 -5.13
CA GLY A 54 -10.68 5.29 -6.25
C GLY A 54 -12.17 5.54 -6.33
N GLY A 55 -12.53 6.44 -7.22
CA GLY A 55 -13.92 6.76 -7.51
C GLY A 55 -14.62 5.68 -8.36
N PRO A 56 -15.95 5.84 -8.60
CA PRO A 56 -16.75 4.87 -9.34
C PRO A 56 -16.34 4.70 -10.82
N GLU A 57 -15.47 5.54 -11.34
CA GLU A 57 -14.96 5.50 -12.73
C GLU A 57 -13.56 4.88 -12.83
N GLU A 58 -13.02 4.33 -11.75
CA GLU A 58 -11.67 3.81 -11.74
C GLU A 58 -11.51 2.58 -12.63
N GLN A 59 -10.49 2.62 -13.47
CA GLN A 59 -10.20 1.56 -14.43
C GLN A 59 -9.52 0.37 -13.72
N PRO A 60 -9.84 -0.86 -14.13
CA PRO A 60 -9.13 -2.01 -13.63
C PRO A 60 -7.64 -1.96 -13.98
N VAL A 61 -6.80 -2.33 -13.02
CA VAL A 61 -5.34 -2.39 -13.13
C VAL A 61 -4.88 -3.82 -13.31
N THR A 62 -3.75 -4.01 -13.95
CA THR A 62 -3.10 -5.31 -14.06
C THR A 62 -1.96 -5.41 -13.06
N LEU A 63 -2.04 -6.39 -12.16
CA LEU A 63 -0.97 -6.76 -11.25
C LEU A 63 -0.32 -8.06 -11.74
N THR A 64 0.99 -8.06 -11.93
CA THR A 64 1.75 -9.26 -12.29
C THR A 64 2.79 -9.55 -11.22
N LEU A 65 2.75 -10.78 -10.66
CA LEU A 65 3.75 -11.27 -9.73
C LEU A 65 4.52 -12.43 -10.36
N THR A 66 5.81 -12.26 -10.49
CA THR A 66 6.72 -13.29 -10.99
C THR A 66 7.88 -13.53 -10.02
N ARG A 67 8.65 -14.59 -10.23
CA ARG A 67 9.89 -14.79 -9.50
C ARG A 67 10.93 -13.82 -10.03
N SER A 68 11.60 -13.09 -9.16
CA SER A 68 12.73 -12.28 -9.58
C SER A 68 13.97 -13.16 -9.80
N GLY A 69 15.06 -12.59 -10.33
CA GLY A 69 16.37 -13.26 -10.39
C GLY A 69 17.02 -13.47 -9.01
N ARG A 70 16.45 -12.90 -7.95
CA ARG A 70 16.93 -13.03 -6.57
C ARG A 70 16.07 -14.07 -5.82
N PRO A 71 16.69 -14.94 -5.00
CA PRO A 71 15.95 -15.92 -4.21
C PRO A 71 14.91 -15.22 -3.29
N ARG A 72 13.74 -15.83 -3.17
CA ARG A 72 12.66 -15.40 -2.25
C ARG A 72 12.13 -13.98 -2.48
N VAL A 73 12.38 -13.42 -3.66
CA VAL A 73 11.91 -12.09 -4.04
C VAL A 73 10.95 -12.19 -5.22
N TYR A 74 9.80 -11.54 -5.12
CA TYR A 74 8.89 -11.32 -6.23
C TYR A 74 9.36 -10.14 -7.07
N ASP A 75 9.22 -10.25 -8.37
CA ASP A 75 9.15 -9.13 -9.31
C ASP A 75 7.67 -8.77 -9.47
N VAL A 76 7.31 -7.56 -9.09
CA VAL A 76 5.93 -7.07 -9.07
C VAL A 76 5.81 -5.95 -10.08
N VAL A 77 4.80 -6.06 -10.95
CA VAL A 77 4.45 -5.02 -11.92
C VAL A 77 3.00 -4.62 -11.69
N TRP A 78 2.79 -3.34 -11.42
CA TRP A 78 1.47 -2.70 -11.35
C TRP A 78 1.30 -1.84 -12.59
N HIS A 79 0.25 -2.07 -13.35
CA HIS A 79 0.05 -1.42 -14.63
C HIS A 79 -1.37 -0.90 -14.78
N GLU A 80 -1.52 0.41 -14.78
CA GLU A 80 -2.73 1.13 -15.11
C GLU A 80 -2.82 1.34 -16.61
N THR A 81 -4.04 1.30 -17.16
CA THR A 81 -4.22 1.43 -18.61
C THR A 81 -3.83 2.84 -19.08
N GLY A 82 -2.85 2.90 -19.97
CA GLY A 82 -2.35 4.16 -20.54
C GLY A 82 -1.10 4.71 -19.88
N ASP A 83 -0.66 4.14 -18.75
CA ASP A 83 0.51 4.60 -18.00
C ASP A 83 1.72 3.69 -18.17
N THR A 84 2.88 4.20 -17.78
CA THR A 84 4.09 3.38 -17.66
C THR A 84 3.96 2.45 -16.47
N PRO A 85 4.20 1.14 -16.62
CA PRO A 85 4.08 0.21 -15.50
C PRO A 85 5.05 0.51 -14.36
N ASP A 86 4.52 0.56 -13.16
CA ASP A 86 5.31 0.61 -11.93
C ASP A 86 5.90 -0.74 -11.62
N ARG A 87 7.16 -0.75 -11.17
CA ARG A 87 7.90 -1.96 -10.85
C ARG A 87 8.38 -1.95 -9.41
N TYR A 88 8.22 -3.09 -8.75
CA TYR A 88 8.60 -3.26 -7.37
C TYR A 88 9.31 -4.58 -7.15
N ASP A 89 10.17 -4.60 -6.13
CA ASP A 89 10.63 -5.82 -5.50
C ASP A 89 9.80 -6.07 -4.26
N ALA A 90 9.39 -7.33 -4.04
CA ALA A 90 8.68 -7.68 -2.83
C ALA A 90 9.17 -9.00 -2.23
N TYR A 91 9.18 -9.11 -0.89
CA TYR A 91 9.43 -10.36 -0.19
C TYR A 91 8.63 -10.45 1.10
N ALA A 92 8.40 -11.67 1.55
CA ALA A 92 7.54 -11.92 2.70
C ALA A 92 8.30 -11.81 4.03
N SER A 93 7.63 -11.22 5.02
CA SER A 93 7.94 -11.31 6.45
C SER A 93 6.77 -11.96 7.19
N VAL A 94 7.05 -12.75 8.22
CA VAL A 94 6.03 -13.35 9.08
C VAL A 94 6.11 -12.75 10.48
N LEU A 95 5.02 -12.13 10.92
CA LEU A 95 4.87 -11.54 12.24
C LEU A 95 3.81 -12.32 13.02
N ARG A 96 4.24 -13.24 13.90
CA ARG A 96 3.35 -14.11 14.71
C ARG A 96 2.22 -14.75 13.90
N GLY A 97 2.54 -15.29 12.73
CA GLY A 97 1.59 -15.99 11.86
C GLY A 97 0.90 -15.10 10.81
N THR A 98 1.01 -13.78 10.88
CA THR A 98 0.56 -12.87 9.83
C THR A 98 1.68 -12.64 8.81
N THR A 99 1.40 -12.90 7.55
CA THR A 99 2.35 -12.65 6.44
C THR A 99 2.12 -11.27 5.85
N LEU A 100 3.19 -10.49 5.78
CA LEU A 100 3.24 -9.20 5.11
C LEU A 100 4.32 -9.22 4.03
N LEU A 101 4.09 -8.55 2.93
CA LEU A 101 5.11 -8.28 1.92
C LEU A 101 5.79 -6.96 2.24
N ASN A 102 7.12 -6.96 2.28
CA ASN A 102 7.92 -5.75 2.18
C ASN A 102 8.00 -5.41 0.70
N VAL A 103 7.40 -4.30 0.29
CA VAL A 103 7.36 -3.85 -1.09
C VAL A 103 8.23 -2.61 -1.24
N ARG A 104 9.13 -2.60 -2.20
CA ARG A 104 10.02 -1.48 -2.48
C ARG A 104 9.96 -1.12 -3.96
N GLY A 105 9.76 0.17 -4.23
CA GLY A 105 9.80 0.69 -5.60
C GLY A 105 11.16 0.52 -6.24
N ARG A 106 11.16 0.14 -7.50
CA ARG A 106 12.29 0.28 -8.40
C ARG A 106 12.28 1.68 -9.03
N ASN A 107 13.27 1.98 -9.87
CA ASN A 107 13.41 3.26 -10.55
C ASN A 107 12.05 3.74 -11.08
N ASP A 108 11.77 5.01 -10.85
CA ASP A 108 10.59 5.75 -11.34
C ASP A 108 9.23 5.46 -10.66
N SER A 109 9.14 4.50 -9.73
CA SER A 109 7.96 4.34 -8.89
C SER A 109 8.01 5.29 -7.68
N GLY A 110 6.86 5.73 -7.17
CA GLY A 110 6.77 6.66 -6.03
C GLY A 110 7.40 6.14 -4.72
N LEU A 111 7.79 4.84 -4.65
CA LEU A 111 8.38 4.19 -3.48
C LEU A 111 9.91 3.98 -3.59
N VAL A 112 10.61 4.76 -4.40
CA VAL A 112 12.07 4.65 -4.52
C VAL A 112 12.73 4.96 -3.17
N GLY A 113 13.50 4.00 -2.65
CA GLY A 113 14.20 4.14 -1.37
C GLY A 113 13.33 3.93 -0.12
N LYS A 114 12.03 3.72 -0.26
CA LYS A 114 11.09 3.46 0.82
C LYS A 114 10.50 2.07 0.73
N TRP A 115 9.97 1.60 1.86
CA TRP A 115 9.27 0.34 2.00
C TRP A 115 7.82 0.57 2.35
N MET A 116 6.93 -0.16 1.69
CA MET A 116 5.52 -0.28 2.03
C MET A 116 5.25 -1.72 2.49
N PHE A 117 4.31 -1.89 3.42
CA PHE A 117 3.96 -3.22 3.93
C PHE A 117 2.57 -3.60 3.46
N THR A 118 2.49 -4.67 2.68
CA THR A 118 1.25 -5.13 2.07
C THR A 118 0.85 -6.48 2.64
N ARG A 119 -0.37 -6.57 3.15
CA ARG A 119 -1.03 -7.82 3.48
C ARG A 119 -1.81 -8.32 2.27
N TYR A 120 -1.72 -9.59 1.98
CA TYR A 120 -2.59 -10.21 0.99
C TYR A 120 -3.39 -11.35 1.58
N THR A 121 -4.62 -11.51 1.11
CA THR A 121 -5.47 -12.66 1.41
C THR A 121 -5.89 -13.31 0.10
N LEU A 122 -5.56 -14.59 -0.05
CA LEU A 122 -5.95 -15.38 -1.22
C LEU A 122 -7.24 -16.14 -0.94
N VAL A 123 -8.33 -15.74 -1.57
CA VAL A 123 -9.64 -16.37 -1.43
C VAL A 123 -9.86 -17.33 -2.60
N ARG A 124 -10.17 -18.62 -2.30
CA ARG A 124 -10.49 -19.65 -3.30
C ARG A 124 -9.49 -19.75 -4.46
N ARG A 125 -8.22 -19.45 -4.24
CA ARG A 125 -7.11 -19.49 -5.22
C ARG A 125 -7.21 -18.56 -6.44
N ASN A 126 -8.30 -17.84 -6.61
CA ASN A 126 -8.55 -16.99 -7.78
C ASN A 126 -8.96 -15.56 -7.45
N VAL A 127 -9.08 -15.22 -6.18
CA VAL A 127 -9.32 -13.86 -5.71
C VAL A 127 -8.23 -13.47 -4.73
N LEU A 128 -7.58 -12.35 -4.97
CA LEU A 128 -6.53 -11.78 -4.14
C LEU A 128 -7.03 -10.45 -3.58
N HIS A 129 -7.10 -10.33 -2.27
CA HIS A 129 -7.41 -9.08 -1.59
C HIS A 129 -6.10 -8.47 -1.07
N LEU A 130 -5.87 -7.20 -1.40
CA LEU A 130 -4.66 -6.46 -1.06
C LEU A 130 -5.00 -5.34 -0.07
N GLN A 131 -4.21 -5.27 0.98
CA GLN A 131 -4.29 -4.24 2.01
C GLN A 131 -2.89 -3.73 2.31
N VAL A 132 -2.77 -2.44 2.62
CA VAL A 132 -1.49 -1.84 3.03
C VAL A 132 -1.57 -1.38 4.48
N VAL A 133 -0.42 -1.29 5.12
CA VAL A 133 -0.33 -0.70 6.45
C VAL A 133 -0.62 0.80 6.32
N ALA A 134 -1.60 1.27 7.10
CA ALA A 134 -2.06 2.65 7.10
C ALA A 134 -1.08 3.57 7.83
N ASP A 135 -0.80 4.74 7.27
CA ASP A 135 0.07 5.74 7.89
C ASP A 135 -0.44 6.19 9.25
N THR A 136 -1.74 6.41 9.38
CA THR A 136 -2.39 6.82 10.63
C THR A 136 -2.19 5.83 11.78
N ALA A 137 -2.10 4.54 11.47
CA ALA A 137 -1.88 3.48 12.47
C ALA A 137 -0.41 3.41 12.93
N MET A 138 0.49 3.97 12.15
CA MET A 138 1.93 3.97 12.40
C MET A 138 2.44 5.28 12.99
N ALA A 139 1.55 6.21 13.33
CA ALA A 139 1.92 7.44 14.01
C ALA A 139 2.71 7.13 15.29
N GLY A 140 3.95 7.62 15.35
CA GLY A 140 4.85 7.35 16.49
C GLY A 140 5.53 5.97 16.49
N ALA A 141 5.52 5.25 15.38
CA ALA A 141 6.17 3.92 15.26
C ALA A 141 7.69 3.94 15.51
N GLY A 142 8.31 5.12 15.50
CA GLY A 142 9.74 5.29 15.66
C GLY A 142 10.51 5.17 14.33
N THR A 143 11.83 5.43 14.41
CA THR A 143 12.70 5.59 13.22
C THR A 143 13.77 4.50 13.12
N SER A 144 13.51 3.30 13.63
CA SER A 144 14.41 2.16 13.50
C SER A 144 13.65 0.94 12.98
N ALA A 145 14.39 0.01 12.33
CA ALA A 145 13.82 -1.24 11.84
C ALA A 145 13.06 -2.02 12.93
N THR A 146 13.66 -2.13 14.12
CA THR A 146 13.03 -2.82 15.27
C THR A 146 11.76 -2.10 15.71
N ALA A 147 11.78 -0.77 15.84
CA ALA A 147 10.60 0.00 16.27
C ALA A 147 9.45 -0.11 15.28
N VAL A 148 9.71 -0.06 13.97
CA VAL A 148 8.71 -0.26 12.91
C VAL A 148 8.14 -1.67 12.97
N ARG A 149 8.99 -2.69 13.05
CA ARG A 149 8.57 -4.09 13.16
C ARG A 149 7.68 -4.31 14.38
N ASP A 150 8.10 -3.83 15.55
CA ASP A 150 7.35 -3.97 16.81
C ASP A 150 6.01 -3.25 16.75
N ALA A 151 5.94 -2.08 16.12
CA ALA A 151 4.70 -1.33 15.95
C ALA A 151 3.68 -2.11 15.09
N VAL A 152 4.12 -2.64 13.95
CA VAL A 152 3.28 -3.48 13.07
C VAL A 152 2.86 -4.76 13.79
N GLU A 153 3.80 -5.43 14.49
CA GLU A 153 3.53 -6.69 15.18
C GLU A 153 2.50 -6.54 16.30
N ARG A 154 2.58 -5.46 17.08
CA ARG A 154 1.60 -5.18 18.15
C ARG A 154 0.18 -4.99 17.62
N GLN A 155 0.04 -4.42 16.44
CA GLN A 155 -1.25 -4.05 15.85
C GLN A 155 -1.74 -5.01 14.75
N ARG A 156 -0.99 -6.06 14.42
CA ARG A 156 -1.21 -6.94 13.25
C ARG A 156 -2.61 -7.51 13.11
N GLU A 157 -3.33 -7.68 14.23
CA GLU A 157 -4.72 -8.18 14.26
C GLU A 157 -5.76 -7.05 14.20
N SER A 158 -5.32 -5.80 14.37
CA SER A 158 -6.23 -4.65 14.32
C SER A 158 -6.64 -4.34 12.89
N ALA A 159 -7.93 -4.24 12.64
CA ALA A 159 -8.44 -3.79 11.35
C ALA A 159 -7.98 -2.36 11.03
N ALA A 160 -7.77 -1.52 12.04
CA ALA A 160 -7.31 -0.15 11.86
C ALA A 160 -5.84 -0.04 11.37
N LEU A 161 -5.07 -1.14 11.46
CA LEU A 161 -3.71 -1.16 10.91
C LEU A 161 -3.71 -1.14 9.38
N TYR A 162 -4.79 -1.54 8.74
CA TYR A 162 -4.81 -1.80 7.31
C TYR A 162 -5.82 -0.93 6.58
N THR A 163 -5.41 -0.49 5.39
CA THR A 163 -6.30 0.13 4.39
C THR A 163 -6.44 -0.81 3.21
N ASP A 164 -7.66 -1.02 2.76
CA ASP A 164 -7.94 -1.81 1.56
C ASP A 164 -7.45 -1.06 0.32
N VAL A 165 -6.68 -1.76 -0.54
CA VAL A 165 -6.12 -1.19 -1.77
C VAL A 165 -6.83 -1.71 -2.99
N ALA A 166 -6.97 -3.03 -3.09
CA ALA A 166 -7.58 -3.63 -4.28
C ALA A 166 -8.14 -5.03 -4.02
N VAL A 167 -9.13 -5.40 -4.81
CA VAL A 167 -9.58 -6.78 -4.98
C VAL A 167 -9.27 -7.23 -6.40
N CYS A 168 -8.55 -8.33 -6.53
CA CYS A 168 -8.04 -8.81 -7.80
C CYS A 168 -8.60 -10.19 -8.12
N ALA A 169 -9.01 -10.41 -9.36
CA ALA A 169 -9.33 -11.72 -9.90
C ALA A 169 -8.16 -12.23 -10.74
N ARG A 170 -7.88 -13.55 -10.67
CA ARG A 170 -6.85 -14.16 -11.51
C ARG A 170 -7.21 -13.97 -12.98
N ALA A 171 -6.29 -13.40 -13.76
CA ALA A 171 -6.49 -13.28 -15.19
C ALA A 171 -6.52 -14.68 -15.82
N GLN A 172 -7.51 -14.94 -16.66
CA GLN A 172 -7.55 -16.18 -17.44
C GLN A 172 -6.51 -16.08 -18.55
N ALA A 173 -5.75 -17.15 -18.77
CA ALA A 173 -4.90 -17.23 -19.95
C ALA A 173 -5.80 -17.08 -21.19
N ALA A 174 -5.43 -16.17 -22.09
CA ALA A 174 -6.09 -16.11 -23.39
C ALA A 174 -5.96 -17.50 -24.06
N ARG A 175 -7.11 -18.08 -24.43
CA ARG A 175 -7.17 -19.36 -25.14
C ARG A 175 -6.81 -19.16 -26.60
#